data_a5cd6dd3c996632b5d37670a3bf11195
#
_entry.id   a5cd6dd3c996632b5d37670a3bf11195
#
_cell.length_a   1.000
_cell.length_b   1.000
_cell.length_c   1.000
_cell.angle_alpha   90.00
_cell.angle_beta   90.00
_cell.angle_gamma   90.00
#
_symmetry.space_group_name_H-M   'P 1'
#
loop_
_entity.id
_entity.type
_entity.pdbx_description
1 polymer ?
#
loop_
_entity_poly.entity_id
_entity_poly.type
_entity_poly.pdbx_seq_one_letter_code
_entity_poly.pdbx_strand_id
1 'polypeptide(L)'
;DDAAAAAAAATTRARLLALLDGVPEGETSDEADACIARLAAGREAAAAPAVLEDPRLFGLYEVCYTSKGAAQKGQPAGGRFTSKLGKRLFRPRGLFQHLYPAAENGGAGPEVVNAVAFALFGVLPGLVLLRGDLQPQEDDWARVSFDPPLLQLGRLRVRLGPPTSVELQSTFVDAELRLGKGSLGSLFAFRRLPAGSDAE
;
A
#
# COMPACT_ATOMS: atom_id res chain seq x y z
N ASP A 1 0.55 -28.91 16.77
CA ASP A 1 0.08 -28.33 15.47
C ASP A 1 0.48 -26.86 15.31
N ASP A 2 0.42 -26.01 16.35
CA ASP A 2 0.72 -24.58 16.27
C ASP A 2 2.16 -24.30 15.84
N ALA A 3 3.16 -25.07 16.31
CA ALA A 3 4.55 -24.90 15.94
C ALA A 3 4.81 -25.19 14.45
N ALA A 4 4.13 -26.18 13.88
CA ALA A 4 4.23 -26.52 12.47
C ALA A 4 3.57 -25.44 11.60
N ALA A 5 2.43 -24.89 12.02
CA ALA A 5 1.75 -23.79 11.34
C ALA A 5 2.59 -22.50 11.36
N ALA A 6 3.21 -22.18 12.50
CA ALA A 6 4.11 -21.03 12.62
C ALA A 6 5.37 -21.19 11.72
N ALA A 7 5.97 -22.38 11.66
CA ALA A 7 7.11 -22.67 10.79
C ALA A 7 6.73 -22.54 9.29
N ALA A 8 5.55 -23.03 8.91
CA ALA A 8 5.04 -22.90 7.55
C ALA A 8 4.79 -21.42 7.16
N ALA A 9 4.22 -20.63 8.08
CA ALA A 9 4.02 -19.20 7.89
C ALA A 9 5.36 -18.46 7.74
N ALA A 10 6.35 -18.76 8.59
CA ALA A 10 7.70 -18.19 8.49
C ALA A 10 8.36 -18.50 7.14
N THR A 11 8.25 -19.77 6.68
CA THR A 11 8.78 -20.19 5.37
C THR A 11 8.09 -19.45 4.23
N THR A 12 6.76 -19.35 4.26
CA THR A 12 5.97 -18.63 3.26
C THR A 12 6.33 -17.14 3.22
N ARG A 13 6.51 -16.52 4.40
CA ARG A 13 6.94 -15.13 4.52
C ARG A 13 8.33 -14.89 3.93
N ALA A 14 9.29 -15.73 4.27
CA ALA A 14 10.65 -15.64 3.72
C ALA A 14 10.65 -15.78 2.18
N ARG A 15 9.84 -16.71 1.66
CA ARG A 15 9.66 -16.89 0.22
C ARG A 15 9.06 -15.65 -0.43
N LEU A 16 8.01 -15.07 0.18
CA LEU A 16 7.40 -13.84 -0.35
C LEU A 16 8.42 -12.70 -0.41
N LEU A 17 9.18 -12.46 0.64
CA LEU A 17 10.19 -11.39 0.66
C LEU A 17 11.22 -11.58 -0.46
N ALA A 18 11.70 -12.80 -0.67
CA ALA A 18 12.63 -13.10 -1.76
C ALA A 18 12.03 -12.87 -3.15
N LEU A 19 10.73 -13.16 -3.32
CA LEU A 19 10.01 -12.87 -4.57
C LEU A 19 9.86 -11.37 -4.79
N LEU A 20 9.52 -10.60 -3.75
CA LEU A 20 9.36 -9.14 -3.83
C LEU A 20 10.65 -8.42 -4.23
N ASP A 21 11.82 -8.96 -3.86
CA ASP A 21 13.12 -8.43 -4.28
C ASP A 21 13.43 -8.71 -5.77
N GLY A 22 12.79 -9.72 -6.36
CA GLY A 22 13.03 -10.17 -7.74
C GLY A 22 11.98 -9.76 -8.76
N VAL A 23 10.79 -9.32 -8.33
CA VAL A 23 9.71 -8.89 -9.23
C VAL A 23 9.93 -7.45 -9.68
N PRO A 24 10.07 -7.18 -10.99
CA PRO A 24 10.19 -5.82 -11.48
C PRO A 24 8.96 -4.96 -11.15
N GLU A 25 9.18 -3.66 -10.94
CA GLU A 25 8.10 -2.72 -10.64
C GLU A 25 6.98 -2.77 -11.69
N GLY A 26 5.74 -2.99 -11.24
CA GLY A 26 4.54 -3.07 -12.08
C GLY A 26 4.35 -4.43 -12.77
N GLU A 27 5.21 -5.41 -12.53
CA GLU A 27 5.00 -6.80 -12.91
C GLU A 27 4.27 -7.57 -11.81
N THR A 28 3.71 -8.73 -12.17
CA THR A 28 2.92 -9.56 -11.25
C THR A 28 3.46 -10.98 -11.24
N SER A 29 3.30 -11.66 -10.12
CA SER A 29 3.76 -13.03 -9.90
C SER A 29 2.65 -13.84 -9.25
N ASP A 30 2.20 -14.90 -9.93
CA ASP A 30 1.21 -15.84 -9.39
C ASP A 30 1.71 -16.50 -8.09
N GLU A 31 3.03 -16.68 -7.98
CA GLU A 31 3.66 -17.22 -6.77
C GLU A 31 3.60 -16.23 -5.60
N ALA A 32 3.83 -14.94 -5.85
CA ALA A 32 3.67 -13.88 -4.84
C ALA A 32 2.21 -13.80 -4.38
N ASP A 33 1.25 -13.83 -5.31
CA ASP A 33 -0.18 -13.86 -5.01
C ASP A 33 -0.55 -15.05 -4.11
N ALA A 34 -0.03 -16.25 -4.43
CA ALA A 34 -0.24 -17.45 -3.63
C ALA A 34 0.37 -17.35 -2.23
N CYS A 35 1.55 -16.75 -2.07
CA CYS A 35 2.17 -16.51 -0.78
C CYS A 35 1.35 -15.53 0.07
N ILE A 36 0.87 -14.43 -0.52
CA ILE A 36 0.02 -13.44 0.14
C ILE A 36 -1.27 -14.10 0.64
N ALA A 37 -1.94 -14.87 -0.22
CA ALA A 37 -3.17 -15.58 0.13
C ALA A 37 -2.96 -16.59 1.27
N ARG A 38 -1.84 -17.34 1.27
CA ARG A 38 -1.52 -18.31 2.32
C ARG A 38 -1.26 -17.63 3.67
N LEU A 39 -0.55 -16.50 3.71
CA LEU A 39 -0.30 -15.77 4.95
C LEU A 39 -1.60 -15.21 5.54
N ALA A 40 -2.49 -14.68 4.69
CA ALA A 40 -3.82 -14.21 5.10
C ALA A 40 -4.65 -15.36 5.68
N ALA A 41 -4.77 -16.49 4.97
CA ALA A 41 -5.54 -17.65 5.41
C ALA A 41 -4.97 -18.27 6.71
N GLY A 42 -3.64 -18.32 6.84
CA GLY A 42 -2.98 -18.84 8.05
C GLY A 42 -3.29 -17.99 9.28
N ARG A 43 -3.35 -16.67 9.12
CA ARG A 43 -3.73 -15.74 10.19
C ARG A 43 -5.19 -15.88 10.57
N GLU A 44 -6.09 -16.00 9.61
CA GLU A 44 -7.52 -16.24 9.82
C GLU A 44 -7.75 -17.56 10.55
N ALA A 45 -7.11 -18.65 10.12
CA ALA A 45 -7.20 -19.95 10.78
C ALA A 45 -6.67 -19.96 12.21
N ALA A 46 -5.69 -19.12 12.53
CA ALA A 46 -5.15 -18.95 13.88
C ALA A 46 -6.02 -18.05 14.77
N ALA A 47 -7.16 -17.54 14.28
CA ALA A 47 -8.01 -16.57 14.98
C ALA A 47 -7.21 -15.40 15.59
N ALA A 48 -6.23 -14.91 14.87
CA ALA A 48 -5.36 -13.83 15.32
C ALA A 48 -6.17 -12.53 15.52
N PRO A 49 -5.76 -11.63 16.43
CA PRO A 49 -6.42 -10.35 16.66
C PRO A 49 -6.55 -9.53 15.39
N ALA A 50 -7.51 -8.63 15.31
CA ALA A 50 -7.73 -7.77 14.14
C ALA A 50 -6.45 -7.01 13.75
N VAL A 51 -6.14 -6.94 12.43
CA VAL A 51 -4.95 -6.23 11.93
C VAL A 51 -5.10 -4.74 12.16
N LEU A 52 -6.31 -4.22 12.07
CA LEU A 52 -6.58 -2.78 12.28
C LEU A 52 -6.34 -2.32 13.73
N GLU A 53 -6.35 -3.25 14.69
CA GLU A 53 -6.05 -2.99 16.10
C GLU A 53 -4.55 -3.17 16.45
N ASP A 54 -3.78 -3.74 15.53
CA ASP A 54 -2.35 -3.98 15.75
C ASP A 54 -1.56 -2.67 15.62
N PRO A 55 -0.84 -2.22 16.67
CA PRO A 55 -0.06 -0.98 16.59
C PRO A 55 1.02 -1.01 15.50
N ARG A 56 1.44 -2.20 15.06
CA ARG A 56 2.37 -2.36 13.93
C ARG A 56 1.74 -1.98 12.59
N LEU A 57 0.44 -1.78 12.50
CA LEU A 57 -0.21 -1.26 11.31
C LEU A 57 0.28 0.15 10.96
N PHE A 58 0.55 0.97 11.97
CA PHE A 58 0.95 2.37 11.79
C PHE A 58 2.43 2.49 11.47
N GLY A 59 2.77 3.42 10.57
CA GLY A 59 4.14 3.68 10.12
C GLY A 59 4.25 3.93 8.62
N LEU A 60 5.47 4.11 8.15
CA LEU A 60 5.80 4.37 6.75
C LEU A 60 6.09 3.05 6.03
N TYR A 61 5.51 2.91 4.85
CA TYR A 61 5.63 1.72 4.00
C TYR A 61 5.93 2.12 2.55
N GLU A 62 6.70 1.28 1.89
CA GLU A 62 6.82 1.25 0.43
C GLU A 62 5.88 0.18 -0.13
N VAL A 63 5.12 0.51 -1.17
CA VAL A 63 4.30 -0.47 -1.91
C VAL A 63 5.21 -1.20 -2.88
N CYS A 64 5.64 -2.40 -2.51
CA CYS A 64 6.59 -3.19 -3.30
C CYS A 64 5.91 -4.18 -4.26
N TYR A 65 4.60 -4.41 -4.11
CA TYR A 65 3.86 -5.31 -5.00
C TYR A 65 2.38 -4.96 -5.09
N THR A 66 1.85 -5.10 -6.31
CA THR A 66 0.40 -5.04 -6.59
C THR A 66 0.04 -6.10 -7.61
N SER A 67 -0.89 -7.01 -7.26
CA SER A 67 -1.37 -8.05 -8.18
C SER A 67 -2.23 -7.49 -9.31
N LYS A 68 -2.46 -8.31 -10.34
CA LYS A 68 -3.45 -8.02 -11.39
C LYS A 68 -4.87 -8.09 -10.83
N GLY A 69 -5.39 -6.96 -10.40
CA GLY A 69 -6.80 -6.84 -10.04
C GLY A 69 -7.56 -5.94 -11.00
N ALA A 70 -8.89 -5.94 -10.92
CA ALA A 70 -9.75 -5.06 -11.70
C ALA A 70 -9.45 -3.56 -11.45
N ALA A 71 -8.85 -3.23 -10.31
CA ALA A 71 -8.47 -1.87 -9.94
C ALA A 71 -7.39 -1.22 -10.84
N GLN A 72 -6.61 -2.00 -11.59
CA GLN A 72 -5.60 -1.43 -12.50
C GLN A 72 -6.19 -0.78 -13.76
N LYS A 73 -7.47 -0.94 -14.05
CA LYS A 73 -8.09 -0.43 -15.28
C LYS A 73 -8.68 0.99 -15.18
N GLY A 74 -8.35 1.80 -14.18
CA GLY A 74 -8.85 3.18 -14.21
C GLY A 74 -8.98 3.91 -12.87
N GLN A 75 -8.32 3.48 -11.81
CA GLN A 75 -8.48 4.07 -10.47
C GLN A 75 -7.21 4.77 -9.93
N PRO A 76 -7.37 5.75 -9.01
CA PRO A 76 -6.51 6.93 -8.87
C PRO A 76 -5.13 6.73 -8.25
N ALA A 77 -4.79 5.58 -7.72
CA ALA A 77 -3.39 5.35 -7.32
C ALA A 77 -2.44 5.23 -8.53
N GLY A 78 -2.96 5.14 -9.77
CA GLY A 78 -2.20 5.04 -11.00
C GLY A 78 -2.99 5.40 -12.28
N GLY A 79 -4.29 5.72 -12.16
CA GLY A 79 -5.22 5.72 -13.29
C GLY A 79 -5.01 6.78 -14.37
N ARG A 80 -4.44 7.94 -14.06
CA ARG A 80 -4.24 9.02 -15.04
C ARG A 80 -2.95 8.93 -15.86
N PHE A 81 -1.96 8.16 -15.38
CA PHE A 81 -0.67 8.02 -16.04
C PHE A 81 -0.53 6.73 -16.86
N THR A 82 -1.63 5.98 -17.04
CA THR A 82 -1.63 4.69 -17.78
C THR A 82 -1.60 4.84 -19.29
N SER A 83 -1.83 6.04 -19.85
CA SER A 83 -1.68 6.28 -21.29
C SER A 83 -0.23 6.11 -21.72
N LYS A 84 0.02 5.66 -22.97
CA LYS A 84 1.39 5.52 -23.53
C LYS A 84 2.19 6.82 -23.39
N LEU A 85 1.54 7.98 -23.57
CA LEU A 85 2.13 9.29 -23.40
C LEU A 85 2.41 9.61 -21.94
N GLY A 86 1.45 9.29 -21.03
CA GLY A 86 1.63 9.48 -19.58
C GLY A 86 2.80 8.70 -19.04
N LYS A 87 2.94 7.40 -19.38
CA LYS A 87 4.08 6.55 -18.98
C LYS A 87 5.43 7.06 -19.49
N ARG A 88 5.46 7.72 -20.66
CA ARG A 88 6.69 8.30 -21.21
C ARG A 88 7.07 9.61 -20.54
N LEU A 89 6.08 10.38 -20.09
CA LEU A 89 6.29 11.68 -19.45
C LEU A 89 6.55 11.55 -17.95
N PHE A 90 5.86 10.61 -17.29
CA PHE A 90 5.93 10.40 -15.84
C PHE A 90 6.57 9.05 -15.56
N ARG A 91 7.82 9.07 -15.11
CA ARG A 91 8.51 7.86 -14.64
C ARG A 91 8.27 7.72 -13.14
N PRO A 92 7.54 6.68 -12.67
CA PRO A 92 7.39 6.43 -11.24
C PRO A 92 8.78 6.16 -10.64
N ARG A 93 8.98 6.61 -9.41
CA ARG A 93 10.20 6.40 -8.62
C ARG A 93 9.93 5.68 -7.31
N GLY A 94 8.68 5.59 -6.90
CA GLY A 94 8.24 4.91 -5.70
C GLY A 94 6.80 5.27 -5.36
N LEU A 95 6.15 4.34 -4.69
CA LEU A 95 4.83 4.51 -4.10
C LEU A 95 4.94 4.22 -2.61
N PHE A 96 4.70 5.24 -1.81
CA PHE A 96 4.79 5.17 -0.37
C PHE A 96 3.43 5.38 0.26
N GLN A 97 3.22 4.75 1.41
CA GLN A 97 2.03 4.92 2.23
C GLN A 97 2.43 5.09 3.68
N HIS A 98 2.02 6.19 4.30
CA HIS A 98 2.18 6.43 5.72
C HIS A 98 0.82 6.32 6.41
N LEU A 99 0.72 5.48 7.41
CA LEU A 99 -0.44 5.38 8.30
C LEU A 99 -0.09 6.02 9.63
N TYR A 100 -0.85 7.04 10.00
CA TYR A 100 -0.71 7.76 11.26
C TYR A 100 -1.78 7.29 12.24
N PRO A 101 -1.43 6.97 13.49
CA PRO A 101 -2.43 6.69 14.52
C PRO A 101 -3.19 7.97 14.89
N ALA A 102 -4.40 7.82 15.41
CA ALA A 102 -5.24 8.95 15.85
C ALA A 102 -4.53 9.88 16.84
N ALA A 103 -3.66 9.33 17.69
CA ALA A 103 -2.88 10.12 18.66
C ALA A 103 -1.94 11.13 18.00
N GLU A 104 -1.38 10.81 16.84
CA GLU A 104 -0.49 11.71 16.09
C GLU A 104 -1.27 12.71 15.22
N ASN A 105 -2.55 12.44 14.96
CA ASN A 105 -3.45 13.31 14.17
C ASN A 105 -4.36 14.18 15.08
N GLY A 106 -3.91 14.52 16.26
CA GLY A 106 -4.69 15.36 17.19
C GLY A 106 -5.98 14.73 17.71
N GLY A 107 -6.13 13.39 17.62
CA GLY A 107 -7.32 12.65 18.04
C GLY A 107 -8.46 12.63 17.02
N ALA A 108 -8.27 13.19 15.83
CA ALA A 108 -9.31 13.24 14.79
C ALA A 108 -9.58 11.88 14.11
N GLY A 109 -8.79 10.85 14.43
CA GLY A 109 -8.85 9.51 13.83
C GLY A 109 -7.55 9.15 13.10
N PRO A 110 -7.39 7.88 12.70
CA PRO A 110 -6.24 7.46 11.92
C PRO A 110 -6.24 8.11 10.53
N GLU A 111 -5.05 8.47 10.04
CA GLU A 111 -4.86 9.11 8.75
C GLU A 111 -3.96 8.27 7.84
N VAL A 112 -4.21 8.32 6.54
CA VAL A 112 -3.39 7.71 5.50
C VAL A 112 -2.86 8.79 4.56
N VAL A 113 -1.57 8.78 4.34
CA VAL A 113 -0.92 9.61 3.32
C VAL A 113 -0.26 8.71 2.30
N ASN A 114 -0.75 8.73 1.05
CA ASN A 114 -0.08 8.08 -0.07
C ASN A 114 0.78 9.11 -0.80
N ALA A 115 2.02 8.75 -1.06
CA ALA A 115 2.98 9.56 -1.80
C ALA A 115 3.46 8.80 -3.05
N VAL A 116 3.20 9.37 -4.22
CA VAL A 116 3.70 8.83 -5.50
C VAL A 116 4.81 9.75 -5.99
N ALA A 117 6.05 9.32 -5.82
CA ALA A 117 7.20 10.00 -6.37
C ALA A 117 7.34 9.67 -7.86
N PHE A 118 7.63 10.68 -8.67
CA PHE A 118 7.84 10.50 -10.11
C PHE A 118 8.89 11.49 -10.65
N ALA A 119 9.37 11.23 -11.86
CA ALA A 119 10.18 12.18 -12.61
C ALA A 119 9.46 12.57 -13.90
N LEU A 120 9.14 13.86 -14.05
CA LEU A 120 8.62 14.42 -15.29
C LEU A 120 9.76 14.53 -16.31
N PHE A 121 9.56 13.97 -17.51
CA PHE A 121 10.60 13.82 -18.55
C PHE A 121 11.86 13.08 -18.06
N GLY A 122 11.75 12.31 -16.96
CA GLY A 122 12.87 11.58 -16.37
C GLY A 122 13.86 12.43 -15.55
N VAL A 123 13.72 13.75 -15.51
CA VAL A 123 14.68 14.69 -14.88
C VAL A 123 14.07 15.58 -13.81
N LEU A 124 12.83 16.02 -13.97
CA LEU A 124 12.20 16.93 -13.02
C LEU A 124 11.42 16.15 -11.95
N PRO A 125 11.88 16.14 -10.68
CA PRO A 125 11.20 15.41 -9.62
C PRO A 125 9.83 16.03 -9.32
N GLY A 126 8.86 15.17 -9.12
CA GLY A 126 7.51 15.53 -8.73
C GLY A 126 6.93 14.54 -7.72
N LEU A 127 5.90 14.97 -7.02
CA LEU A 127 5.23 14.21 -5.99
C LEU A 127 3.72 14.38 -6.14
N VAL A 128 2.98 13.29 -6.05
CA VAL A 128 1.52 13.33 -5.86
C VAL A 128 1.22 12.83 -4.45
N LEU A 129 0.57 13.66 -3.65
CA LEU A 129 0.14 13.32 -2.31
C LEU A 129 -1.38 13.13 -2.29
N LEU A 130 -1.81 12.03 -1.68
CA LEU A 130 -3.21 11.76 -1.33
C LEU A 130 -3.27 11.62 0.19
N ARG A 131 -3.95 12.55 0.85
CA ARG A 131 -4.20 12.51 2.28
C ARG A 131 -5.65 12.11 2.49
N GLY A 132 -5.92 11.22 3.44
CA GLY A 132 -7.26 10.74 3.70
C GLY A 132 -7.46 10.18 5.09
N ASP A 133 -8.72 10.20 5.53
CA ASP A 133 -9.15 9.64 6.80
C ASP A 133 -9.40 8.13 6.64
N LEU A 134 -8.84 7.32 7.56
CA LEU A 134 -9.05 5.91 7.64
C LEU A 134 -10.19 5.59 8.61
N GLN A 135 -11.24 4.99 8.10
CA GLN A 135 -12.39 4.55 8.88
C GLN A 135 -12.40 3.02 8.96
N PRO A 136 -12.08 2.42 10.12
CA PRO A 136 -12.16 0.98 10.32
C PRO A 136 -13.58 0.46 10.07
N GLN A 137 -13.66 -0.73 9.48
CA GLN A 137 -14.87 -1.48 9.24
C GLN A 137 -14.71 -2.90 9.80
N GLU A 138 -15.71 -3.75 9.64
CA GLU A 138 -15.67 -5.16 10.04
C GLU A 138 -14.65 -5.95 9.22
N ASP A 139 -14.17 -7.08 9.75
CA ASP A 139 -13.28 -8.05 9.08
C ASP A 139 -11.98 -7.44 8.55
N ASP A 140 -11.34 -6.55 9.32
CA ASP A 140 -10.10 -5.85 8.94
C ASP A 140 -10.20 -5.00 7.66
N TRP A 141 -11.41 -4.69 7.21
CA TRP A 141 -11.64 -3.69 6.17
C TRP A 141 -11.50 -2.28 6.73
N ALA A 142 -11.03 -1.40 5.91
CA ALA A 142 -11.02 0.02 6.17
C ALA A 142 -11.45 0.78 4.92
N ARG A 143 -12.28 1.82 5.10
CA ARG A 143 -12.55 2.81 4.08
C ARG A 143 -11.60 3.98 4.26
N VAL A 144 -10.92 4.37 3.20
CA VAL A 144 -10.07 5.56 3.17
C VAL A 144 -10.73 6.59 2.27
N SER A 145 -11.08 7.73 2.83
CA SER A 145 -11.66 8.87 2.12
C SER A 145 -10.57 9.90 1.86
N PHE A 146 -10.10 9.99 0.62
CA PHE A 146 -9.01 10.87 0.22
C PHE A 146 -9.51 12.24 -0.23
N ASP A 147 -8.86 13.28 0.23
CA ASP A 147 -8.92 14.62 -0.35
C ASP A 147 -8.51 14.63 -1.83
N PRO A 148 -8.84 15.70 -2.58
CA PRO A 148 -8.29 15.90 -3.92
C PRO A 148 -6.77 15.79 -3.93
N PRO A 149 -6.18 14.96 -4.84
CA PRO A 149 -4.74 14.77 -4.93
C PRO A 149 -3.98 16.09 -5.06
N LEU A 150 -2.91 16.26 -4.29
CA LEU A 150 -2.01 17.40 -4.38
C LEU A 150 -0.81 17.03 -5.25
N LEU A 151 -0.71 17.63 -6.44
CA LEU A 151 0.48 17.59 -7.28
C LEU A 151 1.48 18.64 -6.79
N GLN A 152 2.70 18.22 -6.55
CA GLN A 152 3.85 19.09 -6.29
C GLN A 152 4.91 18.88 -7.36
N LEU A 153 5.34 19.97 -8.00
CA LEU A 153 6.38 19.99 -9.01
C LEU A 153 7.30 21.19 -8.76
N GLY A 154 8.42 20.96 -8.09
CA GLY A 154 9.24 22.03 -7.56
C GLY A 154 8.45 22.92 -6.58
N ARG A 155 8.28 24.20 -6.92
CA ARG A 155 7.49 25.16 -6.10
C ARG A 155 6.00 25.18 -6.46
N LEU A 156 5.61 24.56 -7.57
CA LEU A 156 4.19 24.49 -7.98
C LEU A 156 3.47 23.45 -7.14
N ARG A 157 2.33 23.86 -6.56
CA ARG A 157 1.42 22.97 -5.82
C ARG A 157 0.00 23.18 -6.33
N VAL A 158 -0.63 22.11 -6.86
CA VAL A 158 -1.97 22.16 -7.44
C VAL A 158 -2.78 20.96 -6.98
N ARG A 159 -3.99 21.20 -6.48
CA ARG A 159 -4.97 20.13 -6.21
C ARG A 159 -5.66 19.71 -7.52
N LEU A 160 -5.75 18.41 -7.77
CA LEU A 160 -6.23 17.84 -9.01
C LEU A 160 -7.40 16.89 -8.78
N GLY A 161 -8.50 17.13 -9.51
CA GLY A 161 -9.66 16.22 -9.52
C GLY A 161 -10.52 16.31 -8.26
N PRO A 162 -11.52 15.42 -8.14
CA PRO A 162 -12.40 15.32 -6.99
C PRO A 162 -11.77 14.49 -5.84
N PRO A 163 -12.33 14.54 -4.63
CA PRO A 163 -12.05 13.58 -3.59
C PRO A 163 -12.41 12.16 -4.06
N THR A 164 -11.76 11.16 -3.50
CA THR A 164 -11.97 9.76 -3.84
C THR A 164 -12.07 8.90 -2.59
N SER A 165 -12.67 7.71 -2.70
CA SER A 165 -12.73 6.76 -1.61
C SER A 165 -12.33 5.38 -2.11
N VAL A 166 -11.58 4.64 -1.29
CA VAL A 166 -11.18 3.27 -1.55
C VAL A 166 -11.43 2.40 -0.32
N GLU A 167 -11.62 1.11 -0.55
CA GLU A 167 -11.73 0.12 0.52
C GLU A 167 -10.57 -0.86 0.39
N LEU A 168 -9.89 -1.08 1.52
CA LEU A 168 -8.73 -1.95 1.63
C LEU A 168 -8.88 -2.81 2.89
N GLN A 169 -8.76 -4.12 2.73
CA GLN A 169 -8.64 -5.06 3.84
C GLN A 169 -7.16 -5.22 4.18
N SER A 170 -6.81 -5.06 5.45
CA SER A 170 -5.48 -5.40 5.94
C SER A 170 -5.49 -6.87 6.39
N THR A 171 -4.79 -7.74 5.66
CA THR A 171 -4.87 -9.20 5.87
C THR A 171 -3.72 -9.76 6.70
N PHE A 172 -2.61 -9.02 6.81
CA PHE A 172 -1.44 -9.42 7.58
C PHE A 172 -0.59 -8.20 7.95
N VAL A 173 0.02 -8.20 9.14
CA VAL A 173 1.04 -7.22 9.53
C VAL A 173 2.06 -7.84 10.48
N ASP A 174 3.32 -7.52 10.25
CA ASP A 174 4.43 -7.79 11.18
C ASP A 174 5.40 -6.60 11.26
N ALA A 175 6.61 -6.83 11.77
CA ALA A 175 7.61 -5.77 11.94
C ALA A 175 8.13 -5.20 10.60
N GLU A 176 8.06 -5.95 9.50
CA GLU A 176 8.67 -5.62 8.21
C GLU A 176 7.67 -5.57 7.06
N LEU A 177 6.60 -6.36 7.15
CA LEU A 177 5.67 -6.60 6.04
C LEU A 177 4.23 -6.30 6.47
N ARG A 178 3.48 -5.66 5.59
CA ARG A 178 2.02 -5.55 5.65
C ARG A 178 1.44 -6.05 4.34
N LEU A 179 0.37 -6.84 4.42
CA LEU A 179 -0.38 -7.33 3.26
C LEU A 179 -1.79 -6.78 3.28
N GLY A 180 -2.35 -6.56 2.11
CA GLY A 180 -3.71 -6.07 1.96
C GLY A 180 -4.39 -6.58 0.71
N LYS A 181 -5.72 -6.43 0.71
CA LYS A 181 -6.59 -6.80 -0.41
C LYS A 181 -7.55 -5.64 -0.69
N GLY A 182 -7.60 -5.19 -1.92
CA GLY A 182 -8.56 -4.19 -2.36
C GLY A 182 -9.95 -4.80 -2.61
N SER A 183 -10.99 -3.97 -2.55
CA SER A 183 -12.39 -4.39 -2.78
C SER A 183 -12.63 -5.02 -4.16
N LEU A 184 -11.77 -4.75 -5.14
CA LEU A 184 -11.82 -5.34 -6.48
C LEU A 184 -10.89 -6.56 -6.65
N GLY A 185 -10.38 -7.12 -5.54
CA GLY A 185 -9.59 -8.34 -5.50
C GLY A 185 -8.09 -8.17 -5.77
N SER A 186 -7.58 -6.95 -5.93
CA SER A 186 -6.14 -6.71 -6.01
C SER A 186 -5.47 -7.02 -4.69
N LEU A 187 -4.33 -7.70 -4.73
CA LEU A 187 -3.48 -7.96 -3.57
C LEU A 187 -2.33 -6.95 -3.55
N PHE A 188 -1.94 -6.57 -2.34
CA PHE A 188 -0.86 -5.61 -2.11
C PHE A 188 0.13 -6.17 -1.10
N ALA A 189 1.42 -5.90 -1.34
CA ALA A 189 2.45 -6.06 -0.34
C ALA A 189 3.15 -4.73 -0.09
N PHE A 190 3.30 -4.41 1.17
CA PHE A 190 3.92 -3.19 1.66
C PHE A 190 5.10 -3.56 2.54
N ARG A 191 6.28 -3.03 2.25
CA ARG A 191 7.46 -3.17 3.09
C ARG A 191 7.56 -1.97 4.03
N ARG A 192 7.72 -2.24 5.33
CA ARG A 192 7.94 -1.18 6.30
C ARG A 192 9.29 -0.53 6.08
N LEU A 193 9.31 0.78 6.09
CA LEU A 193 10.55 1.55 6.05
C LEU A 193 11.00 1.91 7.49
N PRO A 194 12.33 2.04 7.72
CA PRO A 194 12.85 2.49 9.00
C PRO A 194 12.28 3.84 9.41
N ALA A 195 12.14 4.06 10.72
CA ALA A 195 11.77 5.36 11.24
C ALA A 195 12.82 6.41 10.86
N GLY A 196 12.37 7.55 10.32
CA GLY A 196 13.25 8.61 9.82
C GLY A 196 13.66 8.46 8.35
N SER A 197 13.11 7.47 7.62
CA SER A 197 13.19 7.47 6.15
C SER A 197 12.27 8.57 5.63
N ASP A 198 12.83 9.62 5.05
CA ASP A 198 12.04 10.59 4.32
C ASP A 198 11.66 9.97 2.97
N ALA A 199 10.38 10.07 2.61
CA ALA A 199 9.91 9.76 1.27
C ALA A 199 10.32 10.93 0.34
N GLU A 200 11.64 11.06 0.09
CA GLU A 200 12.19 12.06 -0.84
C GLU A 200 11.96 11.66 -2.31
#